data_219ca9d711f4eb8031f7347d352698c4
#
_entry.id   219ca9d711f4eb8031f7347d352698c4
#
_cell.length_a   1.000
_cell.length_b   1.000
_cell.length_c   1.000
_cell.angle_alpha   90.00
_cell.angle_beta   90.00
_cell.angle_gamma   90.00
#
_symmetry.space_group_name_H-M   'P 1'
#
loop_
_entity.id
_entity.type
_entity.pdbx_description
1 polymer ?
#
loop_
_entity_poly.entity_id
_entity_poly.type
_entity_poly.pdbx_seq_one_letter_code
_entity_poly.pdbx_strand_id
1 'polypeptide(L)'
;LDIVPKWCRIVRVRSWSALAERVEVTTETMGHDHHHVHDDSGSIGFAFILNLVFAIIEFIGGIYTNSLAIMADAIHDLGDSVALGSAWLLERLSLKRGDRFFTYGYRRFSLLGAVISAGVIIAGSVFILFKAVPRLFSPELPHAPGMLALAVAGIVVNGAAVLRLRGASGMNARMVAWHLMEDVLGWAAVLAVSVVLLFRDIPVLDPLLSIIITAYILANVLRNLGKTLGIFLQGVPANTDIEGIERDLRACAHVLGTHHTHVWSMDGTRHVLTTHVVVDSCATREDILQLKERFRAILAKHGMSHSTVEIEYSGEECRIGDHTCGSDARSCRADPGDRDKRS
;
A
#
# COMPACT_ATOMS: atom_id res chain seq x y z
N LEU A 1 -22.95 -38.24 13.01
CA LEU A 1 -22.29 -38.06 14.33
C LEU A 1 -21.93 -36.57 14.45
N ASP A 2 -22.94 -35.87 15.01
CA ASP A 2 -22.89 -34.45 15.32
C ASP A 2 -22.05 -34.22 16.58
N ILE A 3 -21.02 -33.44 16.53
CA ILE A 3 -20.48 -32.69 17.66
C ILE A 3 -19.80 -31.40 17.11
N VAL A 4 -20.59 -30.36 16.87
CA VAL A 4 -20.09 -28.99 16.69
C VAL A 4 -20.63 -28.18 17.89
N PRO A 5 -19.76 -27.56 18.70
CA PRO A 5 -20.18 -26.82 19.88
C PRO A 5 -20.96 -25.56 19.53
N LYS A 6 -22.01 -25.29 20.28
CA LYS A 6 -23.01 -24.22 20.14
C LYS A 6 -22.51 -22.77 20.27
N TRP A 7 -21.18 -22.51 20.34
CA TRP A 7 -20.62 -21.17 20.56
C TRP A 7 -20.27 -20.40 19.25
N CYS A 8 -20.45 -21.03 18.07
CA CYS A 8 -20.17 -20.40 16.78
C CYS A 8 -21.35 -19.66 16.12
N ARG A 9 -22.41 -19.33 16.88
CA ARG A 9 -23.66 -18.79 16.31
C ARG A 9 -23.97 -17.33 16.67
N ILE A 10 -23.01 -16.54 17.18
CA ILE A 10 -23.27 -15.14 17.59
C ILE A 10 -22.34 -14.11 16.92
N VAL A 11 -21.67 -14.42 15.81
CA VAL A 11 -21.12 -13.37 14.98
C VAL A 11 -21.55 -13.63 13.54
N ARG A 12 -22.80 -13.30 13.23
CA ARG A 12 -23.25 -13.11 11.86
C ARG A 12 -22.72 -11.74 11.41
N VAL A 13 -21.50 -11.70 10.91
CA VAL A 13 -20.96 -10.56 10.16
C VAL A 13 -21.90 -10.36 8.97
N ARG A 14 -22.74 -9.32 9.04
CA ARG A 14 -23.52 -8.85 7.90
C ARG A 14 -22.54 -8.53 6.80
N SER A 15 -22.78 -9.10 5.65
CA SER A 15 -21.95 -9.03 4.45
C SER A 15 -21.49 -7.61 4.14
N TRP A 16 -20.22 -7.47 3.83
CA TRP A 16 -19.56 -6.26 3.31
C TRP A 16 -20.20 -5.71 2.01
N SER A 17 -21.11 -6.48 1.38
CA SER A 17 -21.85 -6.07 0.19
C SER A 17 -22.87 -4.95 0.42
N ALA A 18 -23.37 -4.76 1.65
CA ALA A 18 -24.36 -3.71 1.97
C ALA A 18 -23.74 -2.32 2.24
N LEU A 19 -22.41 -2.21 2.36
CA LEU A 19 -21.70 -0.93 2.52
C LEU A 19 -21.17 -0.38 1.19
N ALA A 20 -21.08 -1.20 0.16
CA ALA A 20 -20.65 -0.78 -1.18
C ALA A 20 -21.74 -0.08 -2.00
N GLU A 21 -23.01 -0.23 -1.62
CA GLU A 21 -24.18 0.23 -2.39
C GLU A 21 -24.67 1.65 -2.03
N ARG A 22 -23.94 2.39 -1.18
CA ARG A 22 -24.25 3.77 -0.80
C ARG A 22 -23.15 4.78 -1.09
N VAL A 23 -22.33 4.54 -2.08
CA VAL A 23 -21.48 5.58 -2.65
C VAL A 23 -21.94 5.80 -4.10
N GLU A 24 -23.10 6.43 -4.26
CA GLU A 24 -23.39 7.17 -5.48
C GLU A 24 -22.38 8.32 -5.57
N VAL A 25 -21.40 8.14 -6.43
CA VAL A 25 -20.47 9.19 -6.82
C VAL A 25 -21.25 10.17 -7.68
N THR A 26 -21.71 11.24 -7.09
CA THR A 26 -22.07 12.45 -7.85
C THR A 26 -20.79 12.97 -8.51
N THR A 27 -20.69 12.78 -9.81
CA THR A 27 -19.68 13.42 -10.65
C THR A 27 -20.01 14.90 -10.76
N GLU A 28 -19.60 15.68 -9.78
CA GLU A 28 -19.44 17.12 -9.96
C GLU A 28 -18.03 17.37 -10.52
N THR A 29 -18.01 17.99 -11.68
CA THR A 29 -16.82 18.51 -12.35
C THR A 29 -16.11 19.48 -11.42
N MET A 30 -15.04 19.01 -10.75
CA MET A 30 -14.14 19.89 -10.01
C MET A 30 -13.20 20.58 -10.98
N GLY A 31 -13.42 21.89 -11.12
CA GLY A 31 -12.48 22.83 -11.72
C GLY A 31 -11.12 22.75 -11.01
N HIS A 32 -10.08 22.94 -11.80
CA HIS A 32 -8.68 23.01 -11.33
C HIS A 32 -8.49 24.25 -10.45
N ASP A 33 -8.63 24.11 -9.15
CA ASP A 33 -8.11 25.09 -8.20
C ASP A 33 -6.70 24.67 -7.75
N HIS A 34 -5.72 25.33 -8.36
CA HIS A 34 -4.32 25.30 -7.96
C HIS A 34 -4.11 26.22 -6.73
N HIS A 35 -4.54 25.81 -5.55
CA HIS A 35 -4.11 26.49 -4.32
C HIS A 35 -3.91 25.46 -3.19
N HIS A 36 -2.71 25.55 -2.55
CA HIS A 36 -2.23 24.89 -1.35
C HIS A 36 -1.29 23.67 -1.51
N VAL A 37 -0.17 23.85 -2.24
CA VAL A 37 0.95 22.87 -2.20
C VAL A 37 2.07 23.28 -1.23
N HIS A 38 1.97 24.46 -0.55
CA HIS A 38 3.09 25.00 0.22
C HIS A 38 3.04 24.80 1.75
N ASP A 39 1.94 24.27 2.30
CA ASP A 39 1.80 24.11 3.76
C ASP A 39 2.05 22.69 4.28
N ASP A 40 1.98 21.67 3.40
CA ASP A 40 2.09 20.27 3.83
C ASP A 40 3.52 19.83 4.18
N SER A 41 4.55 20.35 3.50
CA SER A 41 5.93 19.90 3.75
C SER A 41 6.47 20.32 5.13
N GLY A 42 6.01 21.46 5.66
CA GLY A 42 6.33 21.92 7.01
C GLY A 42 5.69 21.03 8.07
N SER A 43 4.46 20.63 7.85
CA SER A 43 3.69 19.78 8.76
C SER A 43 4.27 18.36 8.83
N ILE A 44 4.70 17.77 7.71
CA ILE A 44 5.33 16.45 7.65
C ILE A 44 6.69 16.47 8.37
N GLY A 45 7.51 17.49 8.13
CA GLY A 45 8.81 17.65 8.80
C GLY A 45 8.67 17.80 10.33
N PHE A 46 7.66 18.55 10.78
CA PHE A 46 7.35 18.69 12.21
C PHE A 46 6.89 17.35 12.81
N ALA A 47 5.98 16.64 12.14
CA ALA A 47 5.52 15.33 12.58
C ALA A 47 6.68 14.33 12.67
N PHE A 48 7.59 14.32 11.68
CA PHE A 48 8.80 13.50 11.70
C PHE A 48 9.66 13.76 12.93
N ILE A 49 9.99 15.03 13.22
CA ILE A 49 10.84 15.37 14.36
C ILE A 49 10.15 14.99 15.67
N LEU A 50 8.85 15.26 15.80
CA LEU A 50 8.10 14.94 17.00
C LEU A 50 8.08 13.43 17.26
N ASN A 51 7.77 12.64 16.24
CA ASN A 51 7.74 11.18 16.35
C ASN A 51 9.13 10.60 16.63
N LEU A 52 10.17 11.12 15.98
CA LEU A 52 11.55 10.69 16.23
C LEU A 52 11.99 10.98 17.68
N VAL A 53 11.68 12.17 18.20
CA VAL A 53 11.98 12.52 19.59
C VAL A 53 11.24 11.60 20.56
N PHE A 54 9.98 11.30 20.27
CA PHE A 54 9.17 10.40 21.08
C PHE A 54 9.73 8.96 21.06
N ALA A 55 10.03 8.42 19.89
CA ALA A 55 10.66 7.11 19.74
C ALA A 55 12.00 6.99 20.50
N ILE A 56 12.82 8.06 20.51
CA ILE A 56 14.06 8.09 21.30
C ILE A 56 13.77 8.05 22.80
N ILE A 57 12.78 8.81 23.27
CA ILE A 57 12.38 8.83 24.70
C ILE A 57 11.89 7.44 25.12
N GLU A 58 11.06 6.81 24.29
CA GLU A 58 10.56 5.45 24.51
C GLU A 58 11.67 4.41 24.53
N PHE A 59 12.62 4.49 23.60
CA PHE A 59 13.74 3.58 23.53
C PHE A 59 14.62 3.68 24.78
N ILE A 60 14.95 4.89 25.23
CA ILE A 60 15.68 5.14 26.46
C ILE A 60 14.87 4.66 27.67
N GLY A 61 13.57 4.95 27.69
CA GLY A 61 12.64 4.51 28.72
C GLY A 61 12.50 3.00 28.80
N GLY A 62 12.46 2.31 27.68
CA GLY A 62 12.47 0.85 27.57
C GLY A 62 13.72 0.22 28.15
N ILE A 63 14.89 0.82 27.85
CA ILE A 63 16.17 0.39 28.45
C ILE A 63 16.16 0.63 29.97
N TYR A 64 15.74 1.81 30.41
CA TYR A 64 15.71 2.16 31.83
C TYR A 64 14.76 1.28 32.65
N THR A 65 13.59 0.97 32.07
CA THR A 65 12.60 0.09 32.70
C THR A 65 12.88 -1.40 32.54
N ASN A 66 13.88 -1.74 31.72
CA ASN A 66 14.17 -3.13 31.31
C ASN A 66 12.93 -3.82 30.68
N SER A 67 12.06 -3.04 29.99
CA SER A 67 10.85 -3.52 29.33
C SER A 67 11.09 -3.74 27.85
N LEU A 68 10.91 -4.99 27.41
CA LEU A 68 11.01 -5.34 25.98
C LEU A 68 9.76 -4.91 25.22
N ALA A 69 8.61 -4.80 25.87
CA ALA A 69 7.37 -4.33 25.25
C ALA A 69 7.50 -2.85 24.85
N ILE A 70 8.04 -1.99 25.73
CA ILE A 70 8.29 -0.57 25.42
C ILE A 70 9.37 -0.43 24.34
N MET A 71 10.42 -1.27 24.38
CA MET A 71 11.43 -1.25 23.33
C MET A 71 10.90 -1.68 21.96
N ALA A 72 9.93 -2.62 21.94
CA ALA A 72 9.29 -3.04 20.70
C ALA A 72 8.46 -1.93 20.07
N ASP A 73 7.73 -1.17 20.89
CA ASP A 73 6.96 0.01 20.48
C ASP A 73 7.89 1.11 19.96
N ALA A 74 8.95 1.44 20.69
CA ALA A 74 9.96 2.42 20.28
C ALA A 74 10.62 2.10 18.91
N ILE A 75 10.83 0.82 18.59
CA ILE A 75 11.37 0.39 17.29
C ILE A 75 10.32 0.56 16.19
N HIS A 76 9.04 0.32 16.48
CA HIS A 76 7.95 0.63 15.57
C HIS A 76 7.91 2.11 15.23
N ASP A 77 7.87 2.97 16.24
CA ASP A 77 7.86 4.43 16.10
C ASP A 77 9.11 4.97 15.39
N LEU A 78 10.26 4.36 15.63
CA LEU A 78 11.48 4.66 14.86
C LEU A 78 11.30 4.33 13.37
N GLY A 79 10.69 3.20 13.04
CA GLY A 79 10.37 2.81 11.67
C GLY A 79 9.43 3.82 11.00
N ASP A 80 8.41 4.29 11.71
CA ASP A 80 7.47 5.29 11.22
C ASP A 80 8.15 6.66 11.07
N SER A 81 9.05 7.02 11.99
CA SER A 81 9.91 8.19 11.83
C SER A 81 10.75 8.10 10.55
N VAL A 82 11.34 6.96 10.25
CA VAL A 82 12.09 6.76 9.00
C VAL A 82 11.17 6.88 7.79
N ALA A 83 9.93 6.35 7.84
CA ALA A 83 8.95 6.51 6.78
C ALA A 83 8.58 7.98 6.56
N LEU A 84 8.24 8.72 7.62
CA LEU A 84 7.92 10.15 7.56
C LEU A 84 9.09 10.99 7.08
N GLY A 85 10.30 10.74 7.61
CA GLY A 85 11.52 11.46 7.20
C GLY A 85 11.89 11.20 5.74
N SER A 86 11.76 9.96 5.29
CA SER A 86 11.98 9.63 3.88
C SER A 86 10.90 10.24 2.99
N ALA A 87 9.63 10.23 3.39
CA ALA A 87 8.55 10.90 2.65
C ALA A 87 8.85 12.41 2.52
N TRP A 88 9.19 13.08 3.61
CA TRP A 88 9.53 14.51 3.63
C TRP A 88 10.74 14.84 2.74
N LEU A 89 11.80 14.02 2.80
CA LEU A 89 13.02 14.22 2.00
C LEU A 89 12.77 13.91 0.51
N LEU A 90 12.05 12.82 0.23
CA LEU A 90 11.85 12.31 -1.13
C LEU A 90 10.64 12.96 -1.82
N GLU A 91 9.74 13.64 -1.08
CA GLU A 91 8.61 14.38 -1.68
C GLU A 91 9.09 15.42 -2.68
N ARG A 92 10.06 16.25 -2.29
CA ARG A 92 10.66 17.24 -3.20
C ARG A 92 11.32 16.60 -4.42
N LEU A 93 11.94 15.43 -4.21
CA LEU A 93 12.56 14.68 -5.29
C LEU A 93 11.51 14.02 -6.19
N SER A 94 10.45 13.47 -5.63
CA SER A 94 9.37 12.79 -6.38
C SER A 94 8.59 13.73 -7.30
N LEU A 95 8.51 15.01 -6.96
CA LEU A 95 7.88 16.06 -7.78
C LEU A 95 8.76 16.49 -8.96
N LYS A 96 10.04 16.12 -8.99
CA LYS A 96 10.94 16.46 -10.08
C LYS A 96 10.48 15.76 -11.37
N ARG A 97 10.35 16.56 -12.42
CA ARG A 97 9.99 16.06 -13.77
C ARG A 97 11.05 15.09 -14.28
N GLY A 98 10.63 14.24 -15.20
CA GLY A 98 11.54 13.33 -15.89
C GLY A 98 12.71 14.05 -16.55
N ASP A 99 13.87 13.44 -16.49
CA ASP A 99 15.11 13.88 -17.12
C ASP A 99 15.71 12.73 -17.98
N ARG A 100 16.96 12.89 -18.41
CA ARG A 100 17.64 11.88 -19.23
C ARG A 100 17.98 10.59 -18.47
N PHE A 101 18.01 10.64 -17.14
CA PHE A 101 18.30 9.47 -16.28
C PHE A 101 17.04 8.76 -15.85
N PHE A 102 15.98 9.53 -15.51
CA PHE A 102 14.69 9.02 -15.07
C PHE A 102 13.57 9.62 -15.91
N THR A 103 13.30 9.02 -17.06
CA THR A 103 12.37 9.56 -18.08
C THR A 103 10.93 9.67 -17.57
N TYR A 104 10.49 8.77 -16.69
CA TYR A 104 9.20 8.85 -15.99
C TYR A 104 9.21 9.73 -14.75
N GLY A 105 10.36 10.38 -14.44
CA GLY A 105 10.56 11.17 -13.23
C GLY A 105 10.98 10.34 -12.02
N TYR A 106 11.00 10.98 -10.85
CA TYR A 106 11.59 10.44 -9.63
C TYR A 106 10.57 9.82 -8.66
N ARG A 107 9.35 9.56 -9.11
CA ARG A 107 8.22 9.14 -8.24
C ARG A 107 8.46 7.83 -7.51
N ARG A 108 9.17 6.88 -8.11
CA ARG A 108 9.51 5.60 -7.47
C ARG A 108 10.41 5.74 -6.25
N PHE A 109 11.05 6.90 -6.07
CA PHE A 109 11.86 7.16 -4.87
C PHE A 109 11.01 7.19 -3.59
N SER A 110 9.72 7.55 -3.67
CA SER A 110 8.81 7.47 -2.52
C SER A 110 8.66 6.04 -2.00
N LEU A 111 8.65 5.05 -2.89
CA LEU A 111 8.58 3.64 -2.51
C LEU A 111 9.86 3.15 -1.84
N LEU A 112 11.02 3.74 -2.16
CA LEU A 112 12.29 3.40 -1.52
C LEU A 112 12.26 3.73 -0.03
N GLY A 113 11.64 4.85 0.35
CA GLY A 113 11.43 5.20 1.75
C GLY A 113 10.66 4.12 2.51
N ALA A 114 9.59 3.60 1.92
CA ALA A 114 8.81 2.51 2.51
C ALA A 114 9.63 1.21 2.67
N VAL A 115 10.50 0.89 1.71
CA VAL A 115 11.40 -0.29 1.81
C VAL A 115 12.43 -0.11 2.91
N ILE A 116 13.04 1.08 3.03
CA ILE A 116 14.00 1.39 4.08
C ILE A 116 13.35 1.30 5.46
N SER A 117 12.18 1.92 5.64
CA SER A 117 11.40 1.84 6.89
C SER A 117 11.08 0.39 7.24
N ALA A 118 10.55 -0.40 6.29
CA ALA A 118 10.30 -1.81 6.49
C ALA A 118 11.56 -2.58 6.92
N GLY A 119 12.72 -2.27 6.32
CA GLY A 119 14.01 -2.87 6.70
C GLY A 119 14.40 -2.56 8.15
N VAL A 120 14.20 -1.32 8.61
CA VAL A 120 14.46 -0.91 10.01
C VAL A 120 13.55 -1.68 10.97
N ILE A 121 12.23 -1.73 10.67
CA ILE A 121 11.26 -2.42 11.53
C ILE A 121 11.55 -3.93 11.57
N ILE A 122 11.85 -4.57 10.44
CA ILE A 122 12.19 -6.00 10.39
C ILE A 122 13.44 -6.29 11.22
N ALA A 123 14.52 -5.51 11.04
CA ALA A 123 15.76 -5.69 11.78
C ALA A 123 15.53 -5.52 13.29
N GLY A 124 14.79 -4.49 13.69
CA GLY A 124 14.41 -4.23 15.07
C GLY A 124 13.52 -5.33 15.65
N SER A 125 12.52 -5.80 14.90
CA SER A 125 11.65 -6.91 15.30
C SER A 125 12.43 -8.19 15.55
N VAL A 126 13.37 -8.54 14.67
CA VAL A 126 14.25 -9.70 14.84
C VAL A 126 15.09 -9.53 16.10
N PHE A 127 15.65 -8.33 16.35
CA PHE A 127 16.41 -8.03 17.57
C PHE A 127 15.55 -8.21 18.83
N ILE A 128 14.33 -7.66 18.84
CA ILE A 128 13.42 -7.81 20.00
C ILE A 128 13.06 -9.28 20.23
N LEU A 129 12.70 -10.03 19.19
CA LEU A 129 12.38 -11.46 19.33
C LEU A 129 13.58 -12.26 19.87
N PHE A 130 14.77 -11.94 19.39
CA PHE A 130 16.01 -12.57 19.89
C PHE A 130 16.26 -12.31 21.38
N LYS A 131 15.81 -11.17 21.89
CA LYS A 131 15.86 -10.82 23.32
C LYS A 131 14.67 -11.36 24.12
N ALA A 132 13.48 -11.33 23.56
CA ALA A 132 12.25 -11.68 24.26
C ALA A 132 12.09 -13.20 24.46
N VAL A 133 12.45 -14.00 23.43
CA VAL A 133 12.30 -15.47 23.52
C VAL A 133 13.10 -16.08 24.68
N PRO A 134 14.40 -15.78 24.89
CA PRO A 134 15.11 -16.28 26.05
C PRO A 134 14.53 -15.82 27.39
N ARG A 135 13.97 -14.57 27.45
CA ARG A 135 13.33 -14.05 28.67
C ARG A 135 12.02 -14.76 29.06
N LEU A 136 11.41 -15.55 28.16
CA LEU A 136 10.30 -16.42 28.56
C LEU A 136 10.77 -17.56 29.47
N PHE A 137 12.01 -18.03 29.29
CA PHE A 137 12.58 -19.15 30.08
C PHE A 137 13.37 -18.65 31.28
N SER A 138 13.96 -17.47 31.21
CA SER A 138 14.72 -16.83 32.28
C SER A 138 14.24 -15.38 32.45
N PRO A 139 13.03 -15.21 33.03
CA PRO A 139 12.39 -13.90 33.07
C PRO A 139 13.09 -12.98 34.07
N GLU A 140 13.28 -11.72 33.63
CA GLU A 140 13.78 -10.62 34.47
C GLU A 140 12.62 -9.71 34.84
N LEU A 141 12.61 -9.19 36.06
CA LEU A 141 11.60 -8.24 36.51
C LEU A 141 11.87 -6.86 35.89
N PRO A 142 10.95 -6.32 35.08
CA PRO A 142 11.02 -4.95 34.63
C PRO A 142 10.64 -3.96 35.76
N HIS A 143 11.05 -2.70 35.62
CA HIS A 143 10.71 -1.66 36.58
C HIS A 143 9.27 -1.16 36.36
N ALA A 144 8.30 -1.85 37.01
CA ALA A 144 6.86 -1.61 36.82
C ALA A 144 6.42 -0.14 37.06
N PRO A 145 6.90 0.61 38.06
CA PRO A 145 6.55 2.02 38.20
C PRO A 145 6.98 2.89 37.01
N GLY A 146 8.15 2.63 36.43
CA GLY A 146 8.64 3.32 35.26
C GLY A 146 7.81 2.97 33.99
N MET A 147 7.46 1.68 33.81
CA MET A 147 6.56 1.25 32.75
C MET A 147 5.19 1.94 32.86
N LEU A 148 4.63 2.01 34.07
CA LEU A 148 3.35 2.68 34.34
C LEU A 148 3.41 4.16 33.91
N ALA A 149 4.46 4.87 34.33
CA ALA A 149 4.62 6.29 34.03
C ALA A 149 4.73 6.54 32.51
N LEU A 150 5.52 5.72 31.81
CA LEU A 150 5.65 5.80 30.36
C LEU A 150 4.36 5.45 29.64
N ALA A 151 3.64 4.39 30.09
CA ALA A 151 2.38 4.01 29.49
C ALA A 151 1.29 5.10 29.62
N VAL A 152 1.20 5.72 30.79
CA VAL A 152 0.30 6.87 30.99
C VAL A 152 0.69 8.04 30.08
N ALA A 153 1.98 8.36 29.97
CA ALA A 153 2.46 9.42 29.09
C ALA A 153 2.15 9.10 27.61
N GLY A 154 2.40 7.87 27.14
CA GLY A 154 2.10 7.43 25.79
C GLY A 154 0.59 7.53 25.47
N ILE A 155 -0.28 7.05 26.35
CA ILE A 155 -1.73 7.17 26.18
C ILE A 155 -2.18 8.64 26.12
N VAL A 156 -1.62 9.50 26.96
CA VAL A 156 -1.99 10.93 26.98
C VAL A 156 -1.55 11.62 25.70
N VAL A 157 -0.32 11.40 25.25
CA VAL A 157 0.23 12.03 24.04
C VAL A 157 -0.52 11.57 22.79
N ASN A 158 -0.60 10.24 22.55
CA ASN A 158 -1.26 9.69 21.38
C ASN A 158 -2.77 9.89 21.42
N GLY A 159 -3.39 9.77 22.61
CA GLY A 159 -4.82 10.03 22.81
C GLY A 159 -5.20 11.48 22.55
N ALA A 160 -4.38 12.45 22.99
CA ALA A 160 -4.60 13.87 22.70
C ALA A 160 -4.49 14.14 21.19
N ALA A 161 -3.55 13.50 20.48
CA ALA A 161 -3.42 13.62 19.03
C ALA A 161 -4.65 13.03 18.30
N VAL A 162 -5.16 11.86 18.71
CA VAL A 162 -6.41 11.27 18.19
C VAL A 162 -7.59 12.21 18.39
N LEU A 163 -7.73 12.79 19.60
CA LEU A 163 -8.84 13.71 19.92
C LEU A 163 -8.76 14.97 19.04
N ARG A 164 -7.58 15.49 18.78
CA ARG A 164 -7.38 16.66 17.91
C ARG A 164 -7.77 16.38 16.46
N LEU A 165 -7.56 15.16 15.99
CA LEU A 165 -7.89 14.74 14.61
C LEU A 165 -9.35 14.35 14.40
N ARG A 166 -10.15 14.17 15.46
CA ARG A 166 -11.58 13.78 15.35
C ARG A 166 -12.44 14.76 14.54
N GLY A 167 -12.05 16.03 14.45
CA GLY A 167 -12.75 17.06 13.67
C GLY A 167 -12.23 17.25 12.24
N ALA A 168 -11.15 16.58 11.86
CA ALA A 168 -10.56 16.73 10.55
C ALA A 168 -11.30 15.88 9.49
N SER A 169 -11.85 16.54 8.46
CA SER A 169 -12.53 15.89 7.35
C SER A 169 -11.52 15.59 6.24
N GLY A 170 -11.02 14.35 6.17
CA GLY A 170 -10.14 13.92 5.09
C GLY A 170 -9.73 12.46 5.26
N MET A 171 -9.48 11.76 4.13
CA MET A 171 -9.06 10.36 4.17
C MET A 171 -7.71 10.21 4.88
N ASN A 172 -6.78 11.12 4.62
CA ASN A 172 -5.45 11.12 5.26
C ASN A 172 -5.54 11.32 6.78
N ALA A 173 -6.35 12.29 7.25
CA ALA A 173 -6.54 12.52 8.68
C ALA A 173 -7.15 11.30 9.38
N ARG A 174 -8.06 10.58 8.70
CA ARG A 174 -8.66 9.35 9.24
C ARG A 174 -7.62 8.22 9.32
N MET A 175 -6.75 8.06 8.33
CA MET A 175 -5.68 7.06 8.36
C MET A 175 -4.69 7.33 9.50
N VAL A 176 -4.27 8.59 9.68
CA VAL A 176 -3.40 8.99 10.80
C VAL A 176 -4.09 8.75 12.15
N ALA A 177 -5.38 9.06 12.27
CA ALA A 177 -6.12 8.81 13.51
C ALA A 177 -6.24 7.30 13.84
N TRP A 178 -6.36 6.43 12.84
CA TRP A 178 -6.33 4.99 13.04
C TRP A 178 -4.98 4.50 13.52
N HIS A 179 -3.89 4.99 12.95
CA HIS A 179 -2.52 4.66 13.38
C HIS A 179 -2.28 5.07 14.84
N LEU A 180 -2.55 6.32 15.19
CA LEU A 180 -2.45 6.79 16.58
C LEU A 180 -3.36 6.02 17.55
N MET A 181 -4.49 5.46 17.07
CA MET A 181 -5.34 4.61 17.89
C MET A 181 -4.69 3.24 18.14
N GLU A 182 -3.96 2.68 17.17
CA GLU A 182 -3.17 1.45 17.35
C GLU A 182 -2.09 1.66 18.41
N ASP A 183 -1.40 2.81 18.42
CA ASP A 183 -0.41 3.18 19.43
C ASP A 183 -1.05 3.30 20.83
N VAL A 184 -2.20 3.97 20.93
CA VAL A 184 -2.96 4.05 22.20
C VAL A 184 -3.32 2.65 22.73
N LEU A 185 -3.69 1.72 21.86
CA LEU A 185 -4.01 0.33 22.27
C LEU A 185 -2.74 -0.42 22.71
N GLY A 186 -1.60 -0.20 22.06
CA GLY A 186 -0.30 -0.72 22.48
C GLY A 186 0.06 -0.24 23.89
N TRP A 187 -0.01 1.08 24.12
CA TRP A 187 0.23 1.67 25.43
C TRP A 187 -0.78 1.22 26.50
N ALA A 188 -2.04 1.01 26.14
CA ALA A 188 -3.03 0.46 27.07
C ALA A 188 -2.69 -0.98 27.49
N ALA A 189 -2.14 -1.77 26.60
CA ALA A 189 -1.65 -3.11 26.92
C ALA A 189 -0.42 -3.06 27.84
N VAL A 190 0.55 -2.16 27.58
CA VAL A 190 1.71 -1.92 28.46
C VAL A 190 1.23 -1.43 29.84
N LEU A 191 0.25 -0.53 29.87
CA LEU A 191 -0.38 -0.06 31.12
C LEU A 191 -0.97 -1.22 31.92
N ALA A 192 -1.75 -2.08 31.28
CA ALA A 192 -2.37 -3.23 31.93
C ALA A 192 -1.31 -4.17 32.52
N VAL A 193 -0.25 -4.48 31.75
CA VAL A 193 0.86 -5.30 32.24
C VAL A 193 1.58 -4.63 33.40
N SER A 194 1.89 -3.33 33.30
CA SER A 194 2.58 -2.59 34.38
C SER A 194 1.77 -2.57 35.69
N VAL A 195 0.45 -2.40 35.59
CA VAL A 195 -0.45 -2.48 36.76
C VAL A 195 -0.41 -3.86 37.40
N VAL A 196 -0.48 -4.93 36.59
CA VAL A 196 -0.37 -6.32 37.14
C VAL A 196 0.98 -6.52 37.83
N LEU A 197 2.08 -6.05 37.23
CA LEU A 197 3.43 -6.19 37.78
C LEU A 197 3.65 -5.39 39.08
N LEU A 198 2.86 -4.32 39.33
CA LEU A 198 2.87 -3.62 40.63
C LEU A 198 2.31 -4.43 41.80
N PHE A 199 1.39 -5.36 41.52
CA PHE A 199 0.74 -6.17 42.54
C PHE A 199 1.19 -7.63 42.59
N ARG A 200 1.78 -8.12 41.50
CA ARG A 200 2.21 -9.51 41.32
C ARG A 200 3.53 -9.55 40.55
N ASP A 201 4.51 -10.26 41.08
CA ASP A 201 5.77 -10.53 40.44
C ASP A 201 5.60 -11.63 39.35
N ILE A 202 5.12 -11.25 38.18
CA ILE A 202 4.94 -12.15 37.02
C ILE A 202 5.80 -11.61 35.86
N PRO A 203 7.12 -11.78 35.90
CA PRO A 203 8.04 -11.14 34.94
C PRO A 203 7.89 -11.62 33.50
N VAL A 204 7.19 -12.75 33.27
CA VAL A 204 6.93 -13.31 31.95
C VAL A 204 5.98 -12.43 31.12
N LEU A 205 5.16 -11.57 31.77
CA LEU A 205 4.16 -10.76 31.06
C LEU A 205 4.78 -9.77 30.08
N ASP A 206 5.90 -9.15 30.43
CA ASP A 206 6.57 -8.19 29.54
C ASP A 206 7.14 -8.85 28.27
N PRO A 207 7.95 -9.92 28.31
CA PRO A 207 8.41 -10.57 27.11
C PRO A 207 7.28 -11.22 26.29
N LEU A 208 6.22 -11.70 26.96
CA LEU A 208 5.04 -12.23 26.26
C LEU A 208 4.33 -11.12 25.46
N LEU A 209 4.06 -9.99 26.11
CA LEU A 209 3.46 -8.83 25.44
C LEU A 209 4.33 -8.33 24.30
N SER A 210 5.65 -8.23 24.53
CA SER A 210 6.63 -7.84 23.51
C SER A 210 6.57 -8.75 22.28
N ILE A 211 6.51 -10.07 22.45
CA ILE A 211 6.42 -11.02 21.34
C ILE A 211 5.11 -10.81 20.57
N ILE A 212 3.98 -10.62 21.26
CA ILE A 212 2.67 -10.41 20.63
C ILE A 212 2.68 -9.13 19.79
N ILE A 213 3.13 -8.01 20.38
CA ILE A 213 3.24 -6.72 19.67
C ILE A 213 4.17 -6.87 18.46
N THR A 214 5.38 -7.40 18.68
CA THR A 214 6.37 -7.55 17.59
C THR A 214 5.86 -8.45 16.47
N ALA A 215 5.18 -9.56 16.78
CA ALA A 215 4.62 -10.45 15.77
C ALA A 215 3.51 -9.76 14.94
N TYR A 216 2.66 -8.96 15.60
CA TYR A 216 1.61 -8.17 14.93
C TYR A 216 2.23 -7.13 13.97
N ILE A 217 3.19 -6.33 14.46
CA ILE A 217 3.90 -5.33 13.67
C ILE A 217 4.61 -5.98 12.48
N LEU A 218 5.38 -7.05 12.73
CA LEU A 218 6.13 -7.76 11.70
C LEU A 218 5.21 -8.31 10.60
N ALA A 219 4.06 -8.89 10.97
CA ALA A 219 3.09 -9.38 10.01
C ALA A 219 2.51 -8.26 9.13
N ASN A 220 2.26 -7.07 9.69
CA ASN A 220 1.78 -5.91 8.95
C ASN A 220 2.87 -5.38 8.00
N VAL A 221 4.10 -5.23 8.50
CA VAL A 221 5.23 -4.74 7.70
C VAL A 221 5.53 -5.67 6.54
N LEU A 222 5.57 -6.99 6.75
CA LEU A 222 5.82 -7.96 5.68
C LEU A 222 4.72 -7.92 4.60
N ARG A 223 3.44 -7.77 4.98
CA ARG A 223 2.34 -7.60 4.02
C ARG A 223 2.49 -6.32 3.19
N ASN A 224 2.83 -5.21 3.83
CA ASN A 224 2.99 -3.93 3.16
C ASN A 224 4.26 -3.91 2.29
N LEU A 225 5.34 -4.52 2.75
CA LEU A 225 6.56 -4.70 1.95
C LEU A 225 6.28 -5.53 0.69
N GLY A 226 5.49 -6.61 0.82
CA GLY A 226 5.08 -7.42 -0.34
C GLY A 226 4.33 -6.60 -1.39
N LYS A 227 3.41 -5.72 -0.98
CA LYS A 227 2.70 -4.81 -1.90
C LYS A 227 3.67 -3.82 -2.57
N THR A 228 4.58 -3.23 -1.79
CA THR A 228 5.57 -2.27 -2.29
C THR A 228 6.54 -2.93 -3.28
N LEU A 229 7.00 -4.14 -2.96
CA LEU A 229 7.85 -4.93 -3.87
C LEU A 229 7.09 -5.31 -5.16
N GLY A 230 5.79 -5.62 -5.06
CA GLY A 230 4.95 -5.85 -6.25
C GLY A 230 4.98 -4.66 -7.21
N ILE A 231 4.93 -3.43 -6.70
CA ILE A 231 5.04 -2.22 -7.53
C ILE A 231 6.45 -2.08 -8.14
N PHE A 232 7.50 -2.35 -7.36
CA PHE A 232 8.87 -2.33 -7.88
C PHE A 232 9.11 -3.35 -8.99
N LEU A 233 8.54 -4.54 -8.84
CA LEU A 233 8.63 -5.65 -9.78
C LEU A 233 7.67 -5.50 -10.98
N GLN A 234 7.02 -4.33 -11.11
CA GLN A 234 6.09 -4.04 -12.20
C GLN A 234 4.87 -4.99 -12.23
N GLY A 235 4.46 -5.48 -11.07
CA GLY A 235 3.25 -6.28 -10.94
C GLY A 235 2.00 -5.49 -11.35
N VAL A 236 0.99 -6.22 -11.82
CA VAL A 236 -0.31 -5.63 -12.16
C VAL A 236 -0.95 -5.04 -10.91
N PRO A 237 -1.44 -3.79 -10.94
CA PRO A 237 -2.13 -3.20 -9.81
C PRO A 237 -3.38 -3.99 -9.42
N ALA A 238 -3.60 -4.19 -8.11
CA ALA A 238 -4.63 -5.11 -7.59
C ALA A 238 -6.07 -4.82 -8.07
N ASN A 239 -6.38 -3.59 -8.44
CA ASN A 239 -7.72 -3.17 -8.87
C ASN A 239 -7.81 -2.98 -10.40
N THR A 240 -6.89 -3.57 -11.18
CA THR A 240 -6.89 -3.41 -12.63
C THR A 240 -7.54 -4.63 -13.29
N ASP A 241 -8.62 -4.39 -14.01
CA ASP A 241 -9.28 -5.39 -14.86
C ASP A 241 -8.71 -5.33 -16.29
N ILE A 242 -7.63 -6.11 -16.53
CA ILE A 242 -6.99 -6.16 -17.86
C ILE A 242 -7.97 -6.69 -18.91
N GLU A 243 -8.76 -7.72 -18.57
CA GLU A 243 -9.73 -8.30 -19.51
C GLU A 243 -10.82 -7.29 -19.88
N GLY A 244 -11.25 -6.46 -18.93
CA GLY A 244 -12.18 -5.35 -19.16
C GLY A 244 -11.60 -4.29 -20.08
N ILE A 245 -10.34 -3.91 -19.87
CA ILE A 245 -9.64 -2.97 -20.75
C ILE A 245 -9.56 -3.51 -22.18
N GLU A 246 -9.11 -4.73 -22.34
CA GLU A 246 -8.99 -5.36 -23.66
C GLU A 246 -10.35 -5.50 -24.35
N ARG A 247 -11.39 -5.87 -23.62
CA ARG A 247 -12.76 -5.97 -24.13
C ARG A 247 -13.26 -4.64 -24.65
N ASP A 248 -13.03 -3.54 -23.88
CA ASP A 248 -13.45 -2.19 -24.28
C ASP A 248 -12.66 -1.69 -25.51
N LEU A 249 -11.37 -2.04 -25.61
CA LEU A 249 -10.56 -1.71 -26.78
C LEU A 249 -11.03 -2.50 -28.03
N ARG A 250 -11.30 -3.79 -27.87
CA ARG A 250 -11.81 -4.67 -28.98
C ARG A 250 -13.22 -4.26 -29.44
N ALA A 251 -13.99 -3.60 -28.61
CA ALA A 251 -15.32 -3.12 -28.98
C ALA A 251 -15.29 -1.89 -29.92
N CYS A 252 -14.13 -1.29 -30.17
CA CYS A 252 -13.99 -0.19 -31.11
C CYS A 252 -14.11 -0.70 -32.57
N ALA A 253 -14.73 0.11 -33.45
CA ALA A 253 -14.79 -0.19 -34.87
C ALA A 253 -13.39 -0.35 -35.45
N HIS A 254 -13.22 -1.23 -36.43
CA HIS A 254 -11.95 -1.57 -37.09
C HIS A 254 -10.91 -2.30 -36.21
N VAL A 255 -11.19 -2.56 -34.92
CA VAL A 255 -10.30 -3.33 -34.05
C VAL A 255 -10.63 -4.81 -34.18
N LEU A 256 -9.63 -5.61 -34.57
CA LEU A 256 -9.73 -7.06 -34.76
C LEU A 256 -9.24 -7.82 -33.51
N GLY A 257 -8.29 -7.25 -32.76
CA GLY A 257 -7.73 -7.91 -31.59
C GLY A 257 -6.79 -7.00 -30.80
N THR A 258 -6.43 -7.47 -29.62
CA THR A 258 -5.43 -6.87 -28.73
C THR A 258 -4.49 -7.96 -28.24
N HIS A 259 -3.21 -7.65 -28.12
CA HIS A 259 -2.20 -8.55 -27.53
C HIS A 259 -1.06 -7.75 -26.91
N HIS A 260 -0.12 -8.41 -26.23
CA HIS A 260 0.99 -7.78 -25.51
C HIS A 260 0.52 -6.66 -24.57
N THR A 261 -0.60 -6.89 -23.86
CA THR A 261 -1.10 -5.92 -22.88
C THR A 261 -0.33 -6.05 -21.57
N HIS A 262 0.44 -5.03 -21.24
CA HIS A 262 1.18 -4.93 -19.99
C HIS A 262 0.69 -3.74 -19.20
N VAL A 263 0.42 -3.95 -17.90
CA VAL A 263 -0.02 -2.90 -17.00
C VAL A 263 0.82 -2.95 -15.73
N TRP A 264 1.35 -1.80 -15.33
CA TRP A 264 2.08 -1.67 -14.07
C TRP A 264 1.84 -0.32 -13.41
N SER A 265 2.23 -0.16 -12.15
CA SER A 265 2.17 1.11 -11.46
C SER A 265 3.54 1.76 -11.32
N MET A 266 3.57 3.10 -11.36
CA MET A 266 4.78 3.89 -11.09
C MET A 266 5.03 4.03 -9.59
N ASP A 267 3.98 4.35 -8.84
CA ASP A 267 4.03 4.78 -7.43
C ASP A 267 2.87 4.25 -6.57
N GLY A 268 2.06 3.33 -7.12
CA GLY A 268 0.84 2.82 -6.49
C GLY A 268 -0.44 3.56 -6.90
N THR A 269 -0.34 4.78 -7.44
CA THR A 269 -1.49 5.61 -7.83
C THR A 269 -1.57 5.85 -9.34
N ARG A 270 -0.43 5.86 -10.02
CA ARG A 270 -0.33 6.13 -11.45
C ARG A 270 0.00 4.86 -12.20
N HIS A 271 -0.93 4.46 -13.03
CA HIS A 271 -0.80 3.24 -13.83
C HIS A 271 -0.36 3.56 -15.23
N VAL A 272 0.48 2.69 -15.77
CA VAL A 272 1.00 2.74 -17.14
C VAL A 272 0.54 1.49 -17.86
N LEU A 273 0.15 1.64 -19.12
CA LEU A 273 -0.26 0.54 -19.97
C LEU A 273 0.50 0.59 -21.30
N THR A 274 0.92 -0.57 -21.75
CA THR A 274 1.33 -0.78 -23.16
C THR A 274 0.49 -1.91 -23.73
N THR A 275 0.06 -1.77 -24.98
CA THR A 275 -0.70 -2.82 -25.68
C THR A 275 -0.53 -2.67 -27.19
N HIS A 276 -0.64 -3.78 -27.89
CA HIS A 276 -0.76 -3.82 -29.35
C HIS A 276 -2.23 -4.00 -29.72
N VAL A 277 -2.68 -3.24 -30.69
CA VAL A 277 -4.06 -3.29 -31.20
C VAL A 277 -4.00 -3.57 -32.69
N VAL A 278 -4.56 -4.71 -33.08
CA VAL A 278 -4.65 -5.09 -34.49
C VAL A 278 -5.90 -4.46 -35.11
N VAL A 279 -5.72 -3.70 -36.18
CA VAL A 279 -6.82 -3.08 -36.94
C VAL A 279 -6.97 -3.73 -38.31
N ASP A 280 -8.14 -3.62 -38.91
CA ASP A 280 -8.36 -4.12 -40.26
C ASP A 280 -7.55 -3.28 -41.30
N SER A 281 -7.19 -3.92 -42.41
CA SER A 281 -6.42 -3.29 -43.48
C SER A 281 -7.18 -2.22 -44.26
N CYS A 282 -8.49 -2.06 -44.03
CA CYS A 282 -9.35 -1.06 -44.66
C CYS A 282 -9.44 0.22 -43.83
N ALA A 283 -8.90 0.23 -42.60
CA ALA A 283 -8.91 1.41 -41.73
C ALA A 283 -8.14 2.56 -42.37
N THR A 284 -8.84 3.67 -42.57
CA THR A 284 -8.26 4.90 -43.12
C THR A 284 -7.44 5.65 -42.09
N ARG A 285 -6.66 6.63 -42.50
CA ARG A 285 -5.95 7.52 -41.58
C ARG A 285 -6.88 8.24 -40.61
N GLU A 286 -8.05 8.66 -41.10
CA GLU A 286 -9.10 9.30 -40.30
C GLU A 286 -9.63 8.35 -39.22
N ASP A 287 -9.87 7.08 -39.57
CA ASP A 287 -10.32 6.05 -38.61
C ASP A 287 -9.28 5.84 -37.52
N ILE A 288 -7.99 5.75 -37.89
CA ILE A 288 -6.90 5.62 -36.92
C ILE A 288 -6.81 6.82 -35.97
N LEU A 289 -7.01 8.05 -36.45
CA LEU A 289 -7.01 9.22 -35.60
C LEU A 289 -8.19 9.19 -34.62
N GLN A 290 -9.37 8.78 -35.06
CA GLN A 290 -10.55 8.63 -34.18
C GLN A 290 -10.34 7.51 -33.16
N LEU A 291 -9.74 6.39 -33.56
CA LEU A 291 -9.40 5.28 -32.67
C LEU A 291 -8.45 5.73 -31.56
N LYS A 292 -7.40 6.50 -31.88
CA LYS A 292 -6.48 7.02 -30.88
C LYS A 292 -7.19 7.88 -29.82
N GLU A 293 -8.14 8.71 -30.20
CA GLU A 293 -8.93 9.50 -29.23
C GLU A 293 -9.85 8.60 -28.39
N ARG A 294 -10.48 7.59 -29.00
CA ARG A 294 -11.31 6.63 -28.27
C ARG A 294 -10.48 5.80 -27.28
N PHE A 295 -9.30 5.33 -27.67
CA PHE A 295 -8.40 4.59 -26.79
C PHE A 295 -7.97 5.45 -25.60
N ARG A 296 -7.63 6.73 -25.82
CA ARG A 296 -7.34 7.65 -24.71
C ARG A 296 -8.50 7.75 -23.71
N ALA A 297 -9.72 7.89 -24.22
CA ALA A 297 -10.91 8.01 -23.36
C ALA A 297 -11.17 6.71 -22.57
N ILE A 298 -11.06 5.54 -23.23
CA ILE A 298 -11.21 4.22 -22.61
C ILE A 298 -10.15 4.03 -21.52
N LEU A 299 -8.89 4.23 -21.86
CA LEU A 299 -7.78 4.01 -20.94
C LEU A 299 -7.80 4.98 -19.75
N ALA A 300 -8.22 6.24 -19.98
CA ALA A 300 -8.45 7.19 -18.89
C ALA A 300 -9.56 6.74 -17.95
N LYS A 301 -10.68 6.19 -18.47
CA LYS A 301 -11.78 5.63 -17.67
C LYS A 301 -11.30 4.47 -16.79
N HIS A 302 -10.35 3.68 -17.28
CA HIS A 302 -9.72 2.58 -16.52
C HIS A 302 -8.56 3.06 -15.62
N GLY A 303 -8.36 4.36 -15.45
CA GLY A 303 -7.36 4.93 -14.54
C GLY A 303 -5.92 4.89 -15.07
N MET A 304 -5.72 4.68 -16.36
CA MET A 304 -4.38 4.70 -16.97
C MET A 304 -3.91 6.16 -17.13
N SER A 305 -2.85 6.53 -16.43
CA SER A 305 -2.27 7.88 -16.48
C SER A 305 -1.26 8.06 -17.62
N HIS A 306 -0.70 6.97 -18.11
CA HIS A 306 0.19 6.94 -19.27
C HIS A 306 -0.08 5.67 -20.07
N SER A 307 -0.20 5.81 -21.39
CA SER A 307 -0.45 4.66 -22.26
C SER A 307 0.31 4.78 -23.58
N THR A 308 0.79 3.63 -24.04
CA THR A 308 1.35 3.47 -25.39
C THR A 308 0.55 2.37 -26.07
N VAL A 309 -0.08 2.72 -27.18
CA VAL A 309 -0.81 1.78 -28.03
C VAL A 309 -0.11 1.68 -29.37
N GLU A 310 0.44 0.52 -29.65
CA GLU A 310 0.97 0.20 -30.97
C GLU A 310 -0.17 -0.28 -31.85
N ILE A 311 -0.30 0.29 -33.04
CA ILE A 311 -1.33 -0.08 -33.98
C ILE A 311 -0.68 -0.92 -35.07
N GLU A 312 -1.14 -2.17 -35.22
CA GLU A 312 -0.73 -3.12 -36.24
C GLU A 312 -1.86 -3.33 -37.23
N TYR A 313 -1.54 -3.44 -38.51
CA TYR A 313 -2.56 -3.80 -39.50
C TYR A 313 -2.70 -5.32 -39.63
N SER A 314 -3.89 -5.76 -39.99
CA SER A 314 -4.15 -7.19 -40.24
C SER A 314 -3.16 -7.75 -41.27
N GLY A 315 -2.43 -8.78 -40.87
CA GLY A 315 -1.38 -9.43 -41.68
C GLY A 315 0.03 -8.97 -41.37
N GLU A 316 0.23 -7.95 -40.50
CA GLU A 316 1.55 -7.64 -39.95
C GLU A 316 1.96 -8.73 -38.94
N GLU A 317 3.22 -9.17 -39.01
CA GLU A 317 3.78 -10.04 -37.98
C GLU A 317 4.21 -9.21 -36.77
N CYS A 318 3.69 -9.57 -35.57
CA CYS A 318 4.18 -8.99 -34.35
C CYS A 318 5.66 -9.35 -34.16
N ARG A 319 6.53 -8.34 -34.07
CA ARG A 319 7.99 -8.52 -33.96
C ARG A 319 8.46 -8.84 -32.56
N ILE A 320 7.58 -8.69 -31.55
CA ILE A 320 7.87 -9.05 -30.17
C ILE A 320 7.53 -10.52 -29.98
N GLY A 321 8.51 -11.39 -30.29
CA GLY A 321 8.36 -12.84 -30.26
C GLY A 321 8.43 -13.46 -28.87
N ASP A 322 7.85 -12.87 -27.84
CA ASP A 322 7.84 -13.44 -26.50
C ASP A 322 6.64 -14.36 -26.32
N HIS A 323 6.89 -15.69 -26.31
CA HIS A 323 5.88 -16.76 -26.21
C HIS A 323 5.15 -16.81 -24.86
N THR A 324 5.33 -15.83 -23.97
CA THR A 324 4.75 -15.76 -22.63
C THR A 324 3.44 -14.96 -22.56
N CYS A 325 3.01 -14.31 -23.64
CA CYS A 325 1.68 -13.71 -23.70
C CYS A 325 0.64 -14.79 -23.86
N GLY A 326 -0.32 -14.80 -22.92
CA GLY A 326 -1.31 -15.85 -22.75
C GLY A 326 -1.94 -16.39 -24.04
N SER A 327 -2.31 -17.64 -24.00
CA SER A 327 -2.70 -18.59 -25.03
C SER A 327 -3.74 -18.17 -26.09
N ASP A 328 -4.07 -16.89 -26.25
CA ASP A 328 -5.04 -16.38 -27.23
C ASP A 328 -4.44 -15.89 -28.55
N ALA A 329 -3.14 -16.13 -28.79
CA ALA A 329 -2.50 -15.88 -30.09
C ALA A 329 -3.13 -16.67 -31.28
N ARG A 330 -4.18 -17.45 -31.06
CA ARG A 330 -4.92 -18.16 -32.12
C ARG A 330 -5.90 -17.27 -32.89
N SER A 331 -6.21 -16.04 -32.43
CA SER A 331 -7.10 -15.14 -33.18
C SER A 331 -6.41 -14.32 -34.26
N CYS A 332 -5.09 -14.25 -34.26
CA CYS A 332 -4.31 -13.52 -35.27
C CYS A 332 -4.01 -14.31 -36.55
N ARG A 333 -4.36 -15.58 -36.63
CA ARG A 333 -4.34 -16.31 -37.89
C ARG A 333 -5.72 -16.26 -38.51
N ALA A 334 -5.98 -15.25 -39.33
CA ALA A 334 -7.04 -15.36 -40.35
C ALA A 334 -6.73 -16.59 -41.17
N ASP A 335 -7.62 -17.61 -41.15
CA ASP A 335 -7.53 -18.82 -41.96
C ASP A 335 -7.54 -18.43 -43.45
N PRO A 336 -6.49 -18.68 -44.26
CA PRO A 336 -6.47 -18.34 -45.68
C PRO A 336 -7.30 -19.33 -46.51
N GLY A 337 -8.07 -20.22 -45.85
CA GLY A 337 -8.61 -21.45 -46.48
C GLY A 337 -10.05 -21.43 -47.00
N ASP A 338 -10.83 -20.35 -46.93
CA ASP A 338 -12.23 -20.37 -47.36
C ASP A 338 -12.58 -19.45 -48.53
N ARG A 339 -11.71 -19.37 -49.51
CA ARG A 339 -12.02 -18.65 -50.77
C ARG A 339 -12.14 -19.54 -52.01
N ASP A 340 -12.28 -20.84 -51.86
CA ASP A 340 -12.36 -21.72 -53.04
C ASP A 340 -13.49 -22.81 -52.99
N LYS A 341 -14.67 -22.43 -52.55
CA LYS A 341 -15.88 -23.25 -52.75
C LYS A 341 -17.11 -22.40 -53.02
N ARG A 342 -17.13 -21.67 -54.16
CA ARG A 342 -18.33 -21.28 -54.91
C ARG A 342 -17.93 -21.00 -56.35
N SER A 343 -17.90 -22.04 -57.14
CA SER A 343 -18.18 -22.03 -58.57
C SER A 343 -19.18 -23.15 -58.87
#